data_8012ca8a7a38e6d686941e9dc9412f15
#
_entry.id   8012ca8a7a38e6d686941e9dc9412f15
#
_cell.length_a   1.000
_cell.length_b   1.000
_cell.length_c   1.000
_cell.angle_alpha   90.00
_cell.angle_beta   90.00
_cell.angle_gamma   90.00
#
_symmetry.space_group_name_H-M   'P 1'
#
loop_
_entity.id
_entity.type
_entity.pdbx_description
1 polymer ?
#
loop_
_entity_poly.entity_id
_entity_poly.type
_entity_poly.pdbx_seq_one_letter_code
_entity_poly.pdbx_strand_id
1 'polypeptide(L)'
;LDPDYSGVAFVDFKADGTGRILPTEVNAGRFGTTNHFYTAAGANFPYFMMRVAFGEDPPDWPRFDVLAPDLYWIRTLDAGPVLLHKKDLGI
;
A
#
# COMPACT_ATOMS: atom_id res chain seq x y z
N LEU A 1 2.98 9.53 -15.65
CA LEU A 1 4.10 10.03 -14.85
C LEU A 1 5.34 10.21 -15.72
N ASP A 2 6.19 11.15 -15.35
CA ASP A 2 7.50 11.35 -15.95
C ASP A 2 8.31 10.04 -15.79
N PRO A 3 8.95 9.53 -16.87
CA PRO A 3 9.77 8.31 -16.78
C PRO A 3 10.92 8.41 -15.77
N ASP A 4 11.39 9.62 -15.51
CA ASP A 4 12.48 9.88 -14.56
C ASP A 4 11.99 10.13 -13.14
N TYR A 5 10.69 10.02 -12.89
CA TYR A 5 10.13 10.20 -11.56
C TYR A 5 10.68 9.15 -10.59
N SER A 6 11.20 9.62 -9.47
CA SER A 6 11.64 8.77 -8.36
C SER A 6 10.95 9.23 -7.09
N GLY A 7 10.27 8.32 -6.42
CA GLY A 7 9.54 8.65 -5.21
C GLY A 7 8.32 7.78 -5.01
N VAL A 8 7.46 8.22 -4.10
CA VAL A 8 6.23 7.52 -3.77
C VAL A 8 5.09 7.99 -4.67
N ALA A 9 4.26 7.05 -5.07
CA ALA A 9 3.00 7.33 -5.75
C ALA A 9 2.01 6.20 -5.45
N PHE A 10 0.71 6.50 -5.54
CA PHE A 10 -0.32 5.47 -5.54
C PHE A 10 -1.37 5.78 -6.59
N VAL A 11 -2.01 4.73 -7.07
CA VAL A 11 -3.02 4.82 -8.11
C VAL A 11 -4.29 4.13 -7.63
N ASP A 12 -5.41 4.82 -7.74
CA ASP A 12 -6.72 4.24 -7.48
C ASP A 12 -7.29 3.66 -8.77
N PHE A 13 -7.94 2.51 -8.65
CA PHE A 13 -8.54 1.79 -9.76
C PHE A 13 -10.00 1.47 -9.47
N LYS A 14 -10.77 1.37 -10.55
CA LYS A 14 -12.16 0.85 -10.48
C LYS A 14 -12.41 -0.11 -11.62
N ALA A 15 -13.25 -1.10 -11.35
CA ALA A 15 -13.77 -1.96 -12.40
C ALA A 15 -14.94 -1.27 -13.11
N ASP A 16 -14.98 -1.33 -14.44
CA ASP A 16 -16.13 -0.87 -15.21
C ASP A 16 -17.25 -1.95 -15.22
N GLY A 17 -18.34 -1.68 -15.92
CA GLY A 17 -19.47 -2.60 -16.01
C GLY A 17 -19.16 -3.95 -16.66
N THR A 18 -18.01 -4.08 -17.34
CA THR A 18 -17.54 -5.33 -17.96
C THR A 18 -16.50 -6.06 -17.11
N GLY A 19 -16.13 -5.48 -15.96
CA GLY A 19 -15.09 -6.02 -15.08
C GLY A 19 -13.67 -5.60 -15.44
N ARG A 20 -13.49 -4.72 -16.42
CA ARG A 20 -12.16 -4.21 -16.80
C ARG A 20 -11.69 -3.19 -15.74
N ILE A 21 -10.45 -3.35 -15.29
CA ILE A 21 -9.85 -2.48 -14.28
C ILE A 21 -9.25 -1.25 -14.95
N LEU A 22 -9.68 -0.09 -14.50
CA LEU A 22 -9.25 1.21 -15.05
C LEU A 22 -8.71 2.11 -13.95
N PRO A 23 -7.62 2.85 -14.21
CA PRO A 23 -7.14 3.85 -13.25
C PRO A 23 -8.11 5.03 -13.19
N THR A 24 -8.38 5.51 -11.99
CA THR A 24 -9.28 6.65 -11.76
C THR A 24 -8.54 7.88 -11.25
N GLU A 25 -7.45 7.67 -10.51
CA GLU A 25 -6.69 8.76 -9.93
C GLU A 25 -5.23 8.33 -9.72
N VAL A 26 -4.31 9.24 -9.99
CA VAL A 26 -2.88 9.08 -9.69
C VAL A 26 -2.46 10.15 -8.69
N ASN A 27 -1.89 9.72 -7.58
CA ASN A 27 -1.37 10.61 -6.53
C ASN A 27 0.14 10.42 -6.43
N ALA A 28 0.88 11.41 -6.88
CA ALA A 28 2.34 11.41 -6.80
C ALA A 28 2.83 12.26 -5.62
N GLY A 29 3.93 11.87 -5.02
CA GLY A 29 4.58 12.63 -3.97
C GLY A 29 3.99 12.46 -2.58
N ARG A 30 3.04 11.55 -2.38
CA ARG A 30 2.45 11.29 -1.07
C ARG A 30 2.00 9.84 -0.91
N PHE A 31 1.89 9.41 0.34
CA PHE A 31 1.32 8.12 0.67
C PHE A 31 -0.21 8.22 0.76
N GLY A 32 -0.88 7.11 0.48
CA GLY A 32 -2.32 7.00 0.65
C GLY A 32 -2.75 6.86 2.11
N THR A 33 -4.04 6.99 2.36
CA THR A 33 -4.61 6.90 3.72
C THR A 33 -4.47 5.50 4.35
N THR A 34 -4.26 4.47 3.54
CA THR A 34 -4.06 3.09 4.01
C THR A 34 -2.60 2.73 4.24
N ASN A 35 -1.70 3.70 4.18
CA ASN A 35 -0.27 3.45 4.36
C ASN A 35 0.07 2.77 5.69
N HIS A 36 -0.65 3.10 6.76
CA HIS A 36 -0.46 2.46 8.07
C HIS A 36 -0.75 0.95 8.04
N PHE A 37 -1.70 0.52 7.21
CA PHE A 37 -1.95 -0.90 6.96
C PHE A 37 -0.69 -1.61 6.44
N TYR A 38 -0.05 -1.04 5.44
CA TYR A 38 1.19 -1.60 4.88
C TYR A 38 2.29 -1.68 5.92
N THR A 39 2.46 -0.62 6.72
CA THR A 39 3.46 -0.62 7.80
C THR A 39 3.18 -1.70 8.83
N ALA A 40 1.93 -1.83 9.28
CA ALA A 40 1.53 -2.85 10.24
C ALA A 40 1.71 -4.27 9.67
N ALA A 41 1.54 -4.44 8.36
CA ALA A 41 1.70 -5.72 7.67
C ALA A 41 3.17 -6.04 7.31
N GLY A 42 4.13 -5.21 7.72
CA GLY A 42 5.55 -5.44 7.53
C GLY A 42 6.21 -4.64 6.41
N ALA A 43 5.46 -3.81 5.68
CA ALA A 43 5.97 -3.00 4.57
C ALA A 43 5.95 -1.52 4.94
N ASN A 44 6.96 -1.07 5.66
CA ASN A 44 7.07 0.32 6.11
C ASN A 44 7.61 1.21 4.98
N PHE A 45 6.73 1.62 4.07
CA PHE A 45 7.09 2.45 2.93
C PHE A 45 7.69 3.80 3.33
N PRO A 46 7.16 4.54 4.33
CA PRO A 46 7.76 5.81 4.74
C PRO A 46 9.22 5.66 5.19
N TYR A 47 9.52 4.64 5.97
CA TYR A 47 10.88 4.36 6.43
C TYR A 47 11.81 4.05 5.26
N PHE A 48 11.38 3.21 4.33
CA PHE A 48 12.20 2.86 3.17
C PHE A 48 12.36 4.04 2.22
N MET A 49 11.36 4.88 2.07
CA MET A 49 11.47 6.12 1.31
C MET A 49 12.58 7.02 1.86
N MET A 50 12.65 7.16 3.19
CA MET A 50 13.72 7.91 3.83
C MET A 50 15.09 7.29 3.56
N ARG A 51 15.22 5.99 3.69
CA ARG A 51 16.49 5.29 3.44
C ARG A 51 16.98 5.53 2.01
N VAL A 52 16.11 5.37 1.03
CA VAL A 52 16.44 5.62 -0.37
C VAL A 52 16.83 7.08 -0.60
N ALA A 53 16.15 8.03 0.06
CA ALA A 53 16.49 9.44 -0.04
C ALA A 53 17.88 9.77 0.52
N PHE A 54 18.36 8.98 1.48
CA PHE A 54 19.72 9.09 2.02
C PHE A 54 20.76 8.23 1.27
N GLY A 55 20.40 7.68 0.11
CA GLY A 55 21.31 6.92 -0.73
C GLY A 55 21.48 5.45 -0.34
N GLU A 56 20.66 4.93 0.55
CA GLU A 56 20.67 3.52 0.90
C GLU A 56 19.89 2.68 -0.12
N ASP A 57 20.26 1.41 -0.25
CA ASP A 57 19.58 0.50 -1.14
C ASP A 57 18.13 0.25 -0.67
N PRO A 58 17.17 0.10 -1.61
CA PRO A 58 15.82 -0.31 -1.26
C PRO A 58 15.80 -1.73 -0.69
N PRO A 59 14.75 -2.10 0.07
CA PRO A 59 14.62 -3.45 0.57
C PRO A 59 14.46 -4.46 -0.58
N ASP A 60 14.89 -5.69 -0.35
CA ASP A 60 14.73 -6.79 -1.30
C ASP A 60 13.29 -7.33 -1.24
N TRP A 61 12.36 -6.54 -1.74
CA TRP A 61 10.94 -6.91 -1.83
C TRP A 61 10.59 -7.45 -3.21
N PRO A 62 9.57 -8.31 -3.28
CA PRO A 62 9.00 -8.64 -4.58
C PRO A 62 8.52 -7.38 -5.29
N ARG A 63 8.63 -7.37 -6.59
CA ARG A 63 8.19 -6.23 -7.40
C ARG A 63 6.69 -5.95 -7.25
N PHE A 64 5.92 -7.00 -7.04
CA PHE A 64 4.47 -6.95 -6.86
C PHE A 64 4.08 -7.75 -5.62
N ASP A 65 2.93 -7.42 -5.06
CA ASP A 65 2.31 -8.15 -3.95
C ASP A 65 3.25 -8.33 -2.76
N VAL A 66 3.78 -7.21 -2.26
CA VAL A 66 4.72 -7.21 -1.13
C VAL A 66 4.09 -7.71 0.17
N LEU A 67 2.77 -7.68 0.28
CA LEU A 67 2.06 -8.12 1.48
C LEU A 67 1.68 -9.59 1.40
N ALA A 68 1.63 -10.25 2.56
CA ALA A 68 1.10 -11.59 2.66
C ALA A 68 -0.39 -11.61 2.25
N PRO A 69 -0.88 -12.73 1.68
CA PRO A 69 -2.29 -12.85 1.35
C PRO A 69 -3.17 -12.94 2.60
N ASP A 70 -4.48 -12.80 2.40
CA ASP A 70 -5.51 -12.99 3.44
C ASP A 70 -5.39 -12.06 4.66
N LEU A 71 -4.89 -10.84 4.46
CA LEU A 71 -4.86 -9.80 5.47
C LEU A 71 -6.07 -8.88 5.33
N TYR A 72 -6.64 -8.47 6.46
CA TYR A 72 -7.78 -7.57 6.53
C TYR A 72 -7.46 -6.38 7.42
N TRP A 73 -7.77 -5.19 6.94
CA TRP A 73 -7.60 -3.94 7.66
C TRP A 73 -8.96 -3.43 8.09
N ILE A 74 -9.23 -3.50 9.38
CA ILE A 74 -10.53 -3.09 9.93
C ILE A 74 -10.37 -1.76 10.65
N ARG A 75 -11.18 -0.80 10.26
CA ARG A 75 -11.20 0.53 10.86
C ARG A 75 -12.58 0.84 11.40
N THR A 76 -12.62 1.40 12.60
CA THR A 76 -13.84 1.93 13.21
C THR A 76 -13.59 3.35 13.69
N LEU A 77 -14.66 4.13 13.91
CA LEU A 77 -14.53 5.50 14.36
C LEU A 77 -13.93 5.61 15.77
N ASP A 78 -14.24 4.65 16.64
CA ASP A 78 -13.93 4.74 18.07
C ASP A 78 -12.78 3.86 18.53
N ALA A 79 -12.46 2.81 17.79
CA ALA A 79 -11.51 1.79 18.23
C ALA A 79 -10.15 1.82 17.49
N GLY A 80 -10.00 2.69 16.51
CA GLY A 80 -8.81 2.70 15.66
C GLY A 80 -8.71 1.48 14.74
N PRO A 81 -7.67 1.42 13.89
CA PRO A 81 -7.50 0.34 12.93
C PRO A 81 -6.90 -0.92 13.58
N VAL A 82 -7.29 -2.08 13.06
CA VAL A 82 -6.76 -3.39 13.46
C VAL A 82 -6.39 -4.19 12.22
N LEU A 83 -5.21 -4.80 12.23
CA LEU A 83 -4.78 -5.73 11.20
C LEU A 83 -5.08 -7.16 11.65
N LEU A 84 -5.82 -7.90 10.84
CA LEU A 84 -6.19 -9.29 11.12
C LEU A 84 -5.86 -10.17 9.92
N HIS A 85 -5.54 -11.43 10.19
CA HIS A 85 -5.49 -12.47 9.17
C HIS A 85 -6.89 -13.10 9.05
N LYS A 86 -7.23 -13.57 7.85
CA LYS A 86 -8.53 -14.23 7.58
C LYS A 86 -8.88 -15.30 8.61
N LYS A 87 -7.91 -16.11 9.02
CA LYS A 87 -8.11 -17.15 10.04
C LYS A 87 -8.64 -16.63 11.37
N ASP A 88 -8.30 -15.37 11.72
CA ASP A 88 -8.71 -14.75 12.99
C ASP A 88 -10.17 -14.26 12.94
N LEU A 89 -10.74 -14.17 11.74
CA LEU A 89 -12.14 -13.77 11.51
C LEU A 89 -13.10 -14.94 11.50
N GLY A 90 -12.61 -16.19 11.46
CA GLY A 90 -13.44 -17.38 11.41
C GLY A 90 -14.16 -17.60 10.07
N ILE A 91 -13.63 -17.02 9.00
CA ILE A 91 -14.21 -17.12 7.64
C ILE A 91 -13.27 -17.83 6.68
#